data_391dce722baf8dcbd1f8c2d4bdb669e9
#
_entry.id   391dce722baf8dcbd1f8c2d4bdb669e9
#
_cell.length_a   1.000
_cell.length_b   1.000
_cell.length_c   1.000
_cell.angle_alpha   90.00
_cell.angle_beta   90.00
_cell.angle_gamma   90.00
#
_symmetry.space_group_name_H-M   'P 1'
#
loop_
_entity.id
_entity.type
_entity.pdbx_description
1 polymer ?
#
loop_
_entity_poly.entity_id
_entity_poly.type
_entity_poly.pdbx_seq_one_letter_code
_entity_poly.pdbx_strand_id
1 'polypeptide(L)'
;LGDLKGVTAKLDYLADLGVDYLWLTPFFPSPQRDNGYDVADYRAIDPRYGTMEDLEELIREADKRGIGLMLDMVFNHTSTEHVWFQRALAGEKKYQDYYIFKNGTPDNLPTNWVSKFGGPAWQYVPQLGKWYLHLFDVTQADLNWENPAVREEMADILRFWKAKGIKGFRFDVVNLISKPEVYEDDFAGDGRRFYTDGRNVHKYLKELVA
;
A
#
# COMPACT_ATOMS: atom_id res chain seq x y z
N LEU A 1 12.77 12.43 -13.08
CA LEU A 1 11.46 11.86 -12.83
C LEU A 1 10.53 12.18 -14.00
N GLY A 2 9.79 11.18 -14.51
CA GLY A 2 8.75 11.39 -15.49
C GLY A 2 7.45 11.87 -14.87
N ASP A 3 6.50 12.26 -15.71
CA ASP A 3 5.15 12.65 -15.30
C ASP A 3 4.09 12.03 -16.22
N LEU A 4 2.81 12.21 -15.86
CA LEU A 4 1.70 11.62 -16.62
C LEU A 4 1.61 12.18 -18.05
N LYS A 5 1.83 13.48 -18.23
CA LYS A 5 1.86 14.09 -19.59
C LYS A 5 3.00 13.56 -20.43
N GLY A 6 4.15 13.30 -19.82
CA GLY A 6 5.29 12.69 -20.50
C GLY A 6 5.00 11.28 -20.99
N VAL A 7 4.27 10.48 -20.22
CA VAL A 7 3.81 9.15 -20.66
C VAL A 7 2.85 9.29 -21.85
N THR A 8 1.87 10.18 -21.75
CA THR A 8 0.93 10.45 -22.85
C THR A 8 1.67 10.81 -24.14
N ALA A 9 2.68 11.66 -24.06
CA ALA A 9 3.50 12.07 -25.21
C ALA A 9 4.31 10.93 -25.83
N LYS A 10 4.52 9.81 -25.13
CA LYS A 10 5.27 8.64 -25.61
C LYS A 10 4.42 7.45 -25.99
N LEU A 11 3.10 7.58 -25.98
CA LEU A 11 2.20 6.46 -26.27
C LEU A 11 2.36 5.91 -27.69
N ASP A 12 2.63 6.74 -28.71
CA ASP A 12 2.87 6.26 -30.07
C ASP A 12 4.12 5.37 -30.12
N TYR A 13 5.21 5.81 -29.47
CA TYR A 13 6.41 5.00 -29.37
C TYR A 13 6.14 3.65 -28.67
N LEU A 14 5.36 3.66 -27.59
CA LEU A 14 5.02 2.45 -26.84
C LEU A 14 4.11 1.51 -27.65
N ALA A 15 3.17 2.08 -28.42
CA ALA A 15 2.32 1.31 -29.32
C ALA A 15 3.15 0.65 -30.44
N ASP A 16 4.07 1.40 -31.04
CA ASP A 16 4.97 0.88 -32.10
C ASP A 16 5.88 -0.23 -31.56
N LEU A 17 6.24 -0.17 -30.26
CA LEU A 17 7.00 -1.22 -29.58
C LEU A 17 6.19 -2.50 -29.34
N GLY A 18 4.85 -2.45 -29.49
CA GLY A 18 3.96 -3.59 -29.31
C GLY A 18 3.52 -3.81 -27.86
N VAL A 19 3.47 -2.75 -27.06
CA VAL A 19 3.05 -2.81 -25.65
C VAL A 19 1.52 -2.96 -25.56
N ASP A 20 1.05 -3.94 -24.79
CA ASP A 20 -0.37 -4.16 -24.51
C ASP A 20 -0.81 -3.48 -23.22
N TYR A 21 0.06 -3.42 -22.23
CA TYR A 21 -0.20 -2.81 -20.92
C TYR A 21 0.98 -1.96 -20.47
N LEU A 22 0.67 -0.85 -19.80
CA LEU A 22 1.64 -0.03 -19.07
C LEU A 22 1.37 -0.15 -17.59
N TRP A 23 2.34 -0.63 -16.87
CA TRP A 23 2.36 -0.55 -15.42
C TRP A 23 3.05 0.74 -14.99
N LEU A 24 2.31 1.58 -14.26
CA LEU A 24 2.83 2.79 -13.65
C LEU A 24 3.21 2.50 -12.20
N THR A 25 4.44 2.84 -11.81
CA THR A 25 4.83 2.83 -10.39
C THR A 25 3.98 3.83 -9.61
N PRO A 26 3.92 3.75 -8.26
CA PRO A 26 3.00 4.59 -7.49
C PRO A 26 3.15 6.08 -7.79
N PHE A 27 2.05 6.75 -8.12
CA PHE A 27 1.96 8.18 -8.39
C PHE A 27 0.98 8.89 -7.42
N PHE A 28 0.52 8.19 -6.40
CA PHE A 28 -0.36 8.74 -5.38
C PHE A 28 0.40 9.72 -4.48
N PRO A 29 -0.31 10.65 -3.79
CA PRO A 29 0.31 11.50 -2.79
C PRO A 29 1.17 10.69 -1.81
N SER A 30 2.41 11.12 -1.65
CA SER A 30 3.42 10.41 -0.86
C SER A 30 4.48 11.35 -0.33
N PRO A 31 4.95 11.19 0.93
CA PRO A 31 6.14 11.89 1.43
C PRO A 31 7.43 11.47 0.71
N GLN A 32 7.39 10.44 -0.14
CA GLN A 32 8.54 9.93 -0.92
C GLN A 32 9.68 9.38 -0.04
N ARG A 33 9.36 8.82 1.10
CA ARG A 33 10.34 8.12 1.96
C ARG A 33 10.79 6.81 1.33
N ASP A 34 9.91 6.20 0.53
CA ASP A 34 10.16 4.96 -0.21
C ASP A 34 9.72 5.10 -1.68
N ASN A 35 10.10 6.19 -2.33
CA ASN A 35 9.88 6.43 -3.76
C ASN A 35 8.40 6.26 -4.21
N GLY A 36 7.45 6.60 -3.35
CA GLY A 36 6.02 6.51 -3.62
C GLY A 36 5.35 5.26 -3.05
N TYR A 37 6.10 4.28 -2.55
CA TYR A 37 5.53 3.09 -1.90
C TYR A 37 5.05 3.35 -0.47
N ASP A 38 5.20 4.57 0.01
CA ASP A 38 4.62 5.11 1.24
C ASP A 38 3.42 6.00 0.86
N VAL A 39 2.27 5.37 0.63
CA VAL A 39 1.07 6.05 0.09
C VAL A 39 0.32 6.80 1.19
N ALA A 40 0.09 8.10 0.97
CA ALA A 40 -0.68 8.94 1.88
C ALA A 40 -2.15 9.11 1.49
N ASP A 41 -2.51 8.87 0.23
CA ASP A 41 -3.89 8.90 -0.28
C ASP A 41 -4.00 8.03 -1.53
N TYR A 42 -4.85 7.01 -1.50
CA TYR A 42 -5.01 6.07 -2.62
C TYR A 42 -5.92 6.57 -3.74
N ARG A 43 -6.61 7.70 -3.58
CA ARG A 43 -7.61 8.21 -4.54
C ARG A 43 -7.25 9.57 -5.13
N ALA A 44 -5.98 9.94 -5.09
CA ALA A 44 -5.49 11.21 -5.62
C ALA A 44 -4.19 11.01 -6.40
N ILE A 45 -3.78 12.03 -7.12
CA ILE A 45 -2.52 12.08 -7.85
C ILE A 45 -1.57 13.04 -7.11
N ASP A 46 -0.33 12.62 -6.90
CA ASP A 46 0.68 13.51 -6.36
C ASP A 46 0.95 14.64 -7.37
N PRO A 47 0.90 15.91 -6.96
CA PRO A 47 1.08 17.05 -7.87
C PRO A 47 2.39 17.03 -8.68
N ARG A 48 3.40 16.31 -8.19
CA ARG A 48 4.67 16.13 -8.93
C ARG A 48 4.49 15.40 -10.25
N TYR A 49 3.46 14.57 -10.38
CA TYR A 49 3.23 13.74 -11.57
C TYR A 49 2.11 14.27 -12.45
N GLY A 50 1.31 15.20 -11.96
CA GLY A 50 0.23 15.80 -12.71
C GLY A 50 -1.07 15.89 -11.91
N THR A 51 -2.17 15.96 -12.64
CA THR A 51 -3.53 16.09 -12.11
C THR A 51 -4.37 14.85 -12.44
N MET A 52 -5.57 14.76 -11.88
CA MET A 52 -6.52 13.71 -12.21
C MET A 52 -6.91 13.79 -13.69
N GLU A 53 -7.06 15.00 -14.22
CA GLU A 53 -7.35 15.24 -15.65
C GLU A 53 -6.23 14.72 -16.54
N ASP A 54 -4.97 14.88 -16.13
CA ASP A 54 -3.82 14.35 -16.87
C ASP A 54 -3.84 12.80 -16.91
N LEU A 55 -4.25 12.16 -15.83
CA LEU A 55 -4.41 10.71 -15.81
C LEU A 55 -5.58 10.26 -16.70
N GLU A 56 -6.71 10.93 -16.61
CA GLU A 56 -7.89 10.63 -17.43
C GLU A 56 -7.58 10.79 -18.93
N GLU A 57 -6.80 11.80 -19.31
CA GLU A 57 -6.28 11.94 -20.67
C GLU A 57 -5.40 10.77 -21.07
N LEU A 58 -4.46 10.39 -20.21
CA LEU A 58 -3.59 9.23 -20.45
C LEU A 58 -4.40 7.94 -20.65
N ILE A 59 -5.43 7.71 -19.84
CA ILE A 59 -6.32 6.56 -19.98
C ILE A 59 -7.00 6.56 -21.34
N ARG A 60 -7.58 7.69 -21.76
CA ARG A 60 -8.26 7.82 -23.07
C ARG A 60 -7.31 7.61 -24.23
N GLU A 61 -6.16 8.25 -24.20
CA GLU A 61 -5.17 8.17 -25.27
C GLU A 61 -4.53 6.79 -25.38
N ALA A 62 -4.29 6.12 -24.25
CA ALA A 62 -3.82 4.74 -24.22
C ALA A 62 -4.87 3.78 -24.80
N ASP A 63 -6.15 3.95 -24.43
CA ASP A 63 -7.26 3.12 -24.91
C ASP A 63 -7.42 3.20 -26.43
N LYS A 64 -7.28 4.39 -27.02
CA LYS A 64 -7.29 4.58 -28.50
C LYS A 64 -6.21 3.77 -29.21
N ARG A 65 -5.13 3.45 -28.54
CA ARG A 65 -3.99 2.69 -29.06
C ARG A 65 -3.99 1.22 -28.64
N GLY A 66 -5.08 0.77 -28.00
CA GLY A 66 -5.20 -0.59 -27.49
C GLY A 66 -4.28 -0.90 -26.30
N ILE A 67 -3.82 0.13 -25.58
CA ILE A 67 -2.95 -0.02 -24.41
C ILE A 67 -3.77 0.15 -23.13
N GLY A 68 -3.74 -0.84 -22.24
CA GLY A 68 -4.34 -0.77 -20.91
C GLY A 68 -3.36 -0.20 -19.89
N LEU A 69 -3.89 0.56 -18.93
CA LEU A 69 -3.08 1.01 -17.79
C LEU A 69 -3.26 0.09 -16.60
N MET A 70 -2.15 -0.23 -15.94
CA MET A 70 -2.10 -0.95 -14.67
C MET A 70 -1.54 -0.03 -13.59
N LEU A 71 -2.22 0.03 -12.45
CA LEU A 71 -1.75 0.78 -11.29
C LEU A 71 -1.09 -0.13 -10.26
N ASP A 72 -0.12 0.43 -9.56
CA ASP A 72 0.56 -0.23 -8.45
C ASP A 72 -0.21 -0.01 -7.16
N MET A 73 -0.75 -1.10 -6.59
CA MET A 73 -1.50 -1.07 -5.34
C MET A 73 -0.64 -1.56 -4.18
N VAL A 74 -0.21 -0.62 -3.38
CA VAL A 74 0.60 -0.86 -2.18
C VAL A 74 -0.36 -1.03 -1.01
N PHE A 75 -0.89 -2.24 -0.84
CA PHE A 75 -1.98 -2.53 0.10
C PHE A 75 -1.53 -3.20 1.41
N ASN A 76 -0.24 -3.54 1.52
CA ASN A 76 0.28 -4.09 2.78
C ASN A 76 0.37 -3.04 3.89
N HIS A 77 0.65 -1.78 3.53
CA HIS A 77 0.90 -0.69 4.47
C HIS A 77 0.46 0.65 3.87
N THR A 78 0.36 1.67 4.71
CA THR A 78 0.22 3.07 4.29
C THR A 78 1.39 3.89 4.80
N SER A 79 1.57 5.11 4.22
CA SER A 79 2.37 6.13 4.90
C SER A 79 1.80 6.42 6.29
N THR A 80 2.66 6.75 7.24
CA THR A 80 2.22 7.28 8.54
C THR A 80 1.55 8.66 8.41
N GLU A 81 1.71 9.33 7.27
CA GLU A 81 0.97 10.57 6.95
C GLU A 81 -0.41 10.34 6.35
N HIS A 82 -0.81 9.09 6.09
CA HIS A 82 -2.17 8.77 5.65
C HIS A 82 -3.18 9.18 6.72
N VAL A 83 -4.32 9.70 6.29
CA VAL A 83 -5.37 10.19 7.21
C VAL A 83 -5.83 9.11 8.20
N TRP A 84 -5.90 7.84 7.78
CA TRP A 84 -6.25 6.73 8.68
C TRP A 84 -5.27 6.60 9.84
N PHE A 85 -3.97 6.69 9.55
CA PHE A 85 -2.95 6.56 10.58
C PHE A 85 -2.93 7.78 11.51
N GLN A 86 -3.11 8.99 10.96
CA GLN A 86 -3.20 10.23 11.74
C GLN A 86 -4.39 10.20 12.70
N ARG A 87 -5.54 9.67 12.26
CA ARG A 87 -6.71 9.48 13.11
C ARG A 87 -6.49 8.39 14.16
N ALA A 88 -5.77 7.34 13.84
CA ALA A 88 -5.33 6.33 14.82
C ALA A 88 -4.45 6.95 15.91
N LEU A 89 -3.49 7.80 15.53
CA LEU A 89 -2.62 8.53 16.48
C LEU A 89 -3.42 9.51 17.35
N ALA A 90 -4.51 10.07 16.81
CA ALA A 90 -5.41 10.96 17.56
C ALA A 90 -6.31 10.21 18.57
N GLY A 91 -6.23 8.89 18.62
CA GLY A 91 -6.96 8.07 19.59
C GLY A 91 -8.24 7.43 19.07
N GLU A 92 -8.56 7.55 17.76
CA GLU A 92 -9.76 6.96 17.20
C GLU A 92 -9.63 5.45 17.05
N LYS A 93 -10.36 4.70 17.87
CA LYS A 93 -10.31 3.24 17.95
C LYS A 93 -10.56 2.57 16.60
N LYS A 94 -11.51 3.09 15.82
CA LYS A 94 -11.80 2.58 14.46
C LYS A 94 -10.54 2.49 13.61
N TYR A 95 -9.73 3.56 13.60
CA TYR A 95 -8.53 3.62 12.78
C TYR A 95 -7.32 2.95 13.42
N GLN A 96 -7.28 2.84 14.74
CA GLN A 96 -6.29 1.97 15.39
C GLN A 96 -6.49 0.51 14.97
N ASP A 97 -7.74 0.08 14.77
CA ASP A 97 -8.05 -1.27 14.30
C ASP A 97 -7.72 -1.49 12.79
N TYR A 98 -7.42 -0.43 12.05
CA TYR A 98 -6.95 -0.53 10.66
C TYR A 98 -5.48 -0.99 10.57
N TYR A 99 -4.73 -0.87 11.63
CA TYR A 99 -3.29 -1.18 11.68
C TYR A 99 -2.99 -2.25 12.72
N ILE A 100 -1.75 -2.73 12.71
CA ILE A 100 -1.29 -3.72 13.69
C ILE A 100 -0.69 -2.97 14.88
N PHE A 101 -1.50 -2.72 15.89
CA PHE A 101 -1.08 -2.14 17.16
C PHE A 101 -1.03 -3.19 18.26
N LYS A 102 -0.03 -3.10 19.13
CA LYS A 102 0.10 -3.91 20.35
C LYS A 102 0.33 -2.99 21.53
N ASN A 103 -0.42 -3.20 22.61
CA ASN A 103 -0.18 -2.50 23.88
C ASN A 103 1.19 -2.89 24.44
N GLY A 104 1.85 -1.95 25.10
CA GLY A 104 3.14 -2.24 25.72
C GLY A 104 3.81 -1.02 26.31
N THR A 105 5.03 -1.22 26.77
CA THR A 105 5.91 -0.21 27.32
C THR A 105 7.10 0.01 26.38
N PRO A 106 7.78 1.18 26.45
CA PRO A 106 8.87 1.48 25.53
C PRO A 106 10.06 0.52 25.63
N ASP A 107 10.18 -0.20 26.73
CA ASP A 107 11.30 -1.12 26.98
C ASP A 107 11.03 -2.56 26.54
N ASN A 108 9.82 -2.85 26.04
CA ASN A 108 9.42 -4.23 25.74
C ASN A 108 8.73 -4.31 24.38
N LEU A 109 9.50 -4.69 23.36
CA LEU A 109 8.97 -4.91 22.00
C LEU A 109 7.98 -6.09 21.97
N PRO A 110 6.90 -6.00 21.17
CA PRO A 110 5.96 -7.10 21.03
C PRO A 110 6.57 -8.40 20.50
N THR A 111 7.53 -8.29 19.59
CA THR A 111 8.36 -9.40 19.08
C THR A 111 9.75 -8.89 18.69
N ASN A 112 10.67 -9.81 18.44
CA ASN A 112 12.04 -9.49 18.01
C ASN A 112 12.18 -9.32 16.49
N TRP A 113 11.09 -9.16 15.75
CA TRP A 113 11.14 -9.06 14.30
C TRP A 113 11.94 -7.85 13.83
N VAL A 114 12.62 -8.04 12.69
CA VAL A 114 13.48 -7.02 12.07
C VAL A 114 12.81 -6.49 10.82
N SER A 115 12.80 -5.16 10.68
CA SER A 115 12.33 -4.51 9.45
C SER A 115 13.20 -4.91 8.26
N LYS A 116 12.59 -4.98 7.08
CA LYS A 116 13.31 -5.23 5.81
C LYS A 116 14.31 -4.13 5.48
N PHE A 117 14.17 -2.95 6.07
CA PHE A 117 15.10 -1.83 5.94
C PHE A 117 16.07 -1.71 7.13
N GLY A 118 16.04 -2.69 8.03
CA GLY A 118 16.90 -2.74 9.20
C GLY A 118 16.27 -2.18 10.45
N GLY A 119 16.79 -2.59 11.61
CA GLY A 119 16.24 -2.22 12.91
C GLY A 119 14.95 -2.96 13.27
N PRO A 120 14.35 -2.67 14.44
CA PRO A 120 13.12 -3.32 14.89
C PRO A 120 11.97 -3.08 13.91
N ALA A 121 11.10 -4.09 13.74
CA ALA A 121 9.87 -3.97 12.94
C ALA A 121 8.73 -3.28 13.71
N TRP A 122 8.97 -2.82 14.92
CA TRP A 122 7.98 -2.16 15.77
C TRP A 122 8.46 -0.77 16.17
N GLN A 123 7.52 0.18 16.16
CA GLN A 123 7.75 1.55 16.63
C GLN A 123 6.77 1.88 17.77
N TYR A 124 7.31 2.37 18.89
CA TYR A 124 6.51 2.78 20.03
C TYR A 124 5.89 4.17 19.81
N VAL A 125 4.64 4.30 20.21
CA VAL A 125 3.86 5.55 20.18
C VAL A 125 3.52 5.94 21.61
N PRO A 126 4.29 6.85 22.24
CA PRO A 126 4.14 7.17 23.67
C PRO A 126 2.74 7.64 24.05
N GLN A 127 2.10 8.48 23.21
CA GLN A 127 0.78 9.03 23.50
C GLN A 127 -0.33 7.97 23.51
N LEU A 128 -0.10 6.80 22.88
CA LEU A 128 -1.06 5.70 22.86
C LEU A 128 -0.68 4.56 23.80
N GLY A 129 0.55 4.51 24.29
CA GLY A 129 1.06 3.35 25.02
C GLY A 129 1.07 2.09 24.17
N LYS A 130 1.34 2.21 22.89
CA LYS A 130 1.26 1.12 21.90
C LYS A 130 2.43 1.13 20.96
N TRP A 131 2.71 -0.06 20.41
CA TRP A 131 3.63 -0.27 19.30
C TRP A 131 2.84 -0.50 18.02
N TYR A 132 3.31 0.02 16.88
CA TYR A 132 2.78 -0.39 15.58
C TYR A 132 3.82 -1.16 14.78
N LEU A 133 3.33 -2.12 13.98
CA LEU A 133 4.17 -2.92 13.09
C LEU A 133 4.52 -2.14 11.82
N HIS A 134 5.78 -2.18 11.42
CA HIS A 134 6.26 -1.71 10.12
C HIS A 134 7.28 -2.70 9.55
N LEU A 135 6.87 -3.52 8.60
CA LEU A 135 7.77 -4.49 7.97
C LEU A 135 8.82 -3.82 7.07
N PHE A 136 8.54 -2.58 6.65
CA PHE A 136 9.42 -1.74 5.84
C PHE A 136 9.88 -0.53 6.65
N ASP A 137 9.91 0.67 6.04
CA ASP A 137 10.34 1.85 6.78
C ASP A 137 9.44 2.16 7.97
N VAL A 138 9.99 2.83 8.98
CA VAL A 138 9.23 3.28 10.15
C VAL A 138 8.05 4.19 9.77
N THR A 139 8.12 4.86 8.62
CA THR A 139 7.05 5.70 8.07
C THR A 139 6.03 4.93 7.24
N GLN A 140 6.06 3.60 7.25
CA GLN A 140 5.15 2.72 6.51
C GLN A 140 4.48 1.73 7.48
N ALA A 141 3.31 2.11 8.01
CA ALA A 141 2.59 1.31 8.99
C ALA A 141 1.80 0.17 8.33
N ASP A 142 1.99 -1.05 8.79
CA ASP A 142 1.31 -2.25 8.26
C ASP A 142 -0.18 -2.25 8.59
N LEU A 143 -0.98 -2.57 7.58
CA LEU A 143 -2.43 -2.67 7.68
C LEU A 143 -2.90 -4.00 8.25
N ASN A 144 -4.01 -3.96 8.97
CA ASN A 144 -4.67 -5.12 9.54
C ASN A 144 -5.75 -5.67 8.60
N TRP A 145 -5.38 -6.61 7.73
CA TRP A 145 -6.29 -7.22 6.78
C TRP A 145 -7.32 -8.18 7.40
N GLU A 146 -7.14 -8.58 8.65
CA GLU A 146 -8.19 -9.32 9.38
C GLU A 146 -9.43 -8.47 9.63
N ASN A 147 -9.25 -7.15 9.70
CA ASN A 147 -10.36 -6.22 9.84
C ASN A 147 -11.14 -6.12 8.51
N PRO A 148 -12.41 -6.55 8.46
CA PRO A 148 -13.20 -6.48 7.24
C PRO A 148 -13.39 -5.05 6.71
N ALA A 149 -13.33 -4.04 7.59
CA ALA A 149 -13.38 -2.64 7.18
C ALA A 149 -12.17 -2.25 6.33
N VAL A 150 -10.99 -2.77 6.62
CA VAL A 150 -9.79 -2.57 5.80
C VAL A 150 -9.96 -3.21 4.43
N ARG A 151 -10.46 -4.45 4.38
CA ARG A 151 -10.71 -5.15 3.11
C ARG A 151 -11.71 -4.40 2.24
N GLU A 152 -12.78 -3.85 2.84
CA GLU A 152 -13.77 -3.04 2.11
C GLU A 152 -13.17 -1.73 1.60
N GLU A 153 -12.33 -1.06 2.38
CA GLU A 153 -11.60 0.14 1.91
C GLU A 153 -10.77 -0.17 0.67
N MET A 154 -10.07 -1.30 0.65
CA MET A 154 -9.23 -1.71 -0.48
C MET A 154 -10.07 -2.06 -1.71
N ALA A 155 -11.19 -2.76 -1.53
CA ALA A 155 -12.13 -3.04 -2.61
C ALA A 155 -12.71 -1.74 -3.21
N ASP A 156 -13.06 -0.77 -2.39
CA ASP A 156 -13.54 0.55 -2.83
C ASP A 156 -12.49 1.32 -3.62
N ILE A 157 -11.23 1.26 -3.21
CA ILE A 157 -10.13 1.89 -3.95
C ILE A 157 -10.03 1.28 -5.35
N LEU A 158 -10.11 -0.04 -5.47
CA LEU A 158 -10.07 -0.71 -6.78
C LEU A 158 -11.27 -0.32 -7.65
N ARG A 159 -12.48 -0.28 -7.07
CA ARG A 159 -13.69 0.16 -7.77
C ARG A 159 -13.57 1.59 -8.27
N PHE A 160 -13.00 2.49 -7.45
CA PHE A 160 -12.76 3.89 -7.83
C PHE A 160 -11.90 3.99 -9.10
N TRP A 161 -10.78 3.29 -9.16
CA TRP A 161 -9.87 3.35 -10.30
C TRP A 161 -10.40 2.60 -11.51
N LYS A 162 -11.07 1.47 -11.31
CA LYS A 162 -11.74 0.73 -12.38
C LYS A 162 -12.80 1.60 -13.06
N ALA A 163 -13.59 2.35 -12.31
CA ALA A 163 -14.59 3.28 -12.85
C ALA A 163 -13.98 4.39 -13.70
N LYS A 164 -12.72 4.76 -13.48
CA LYS A 164 -11.99 5.72 -14.32
C LYS A 164 -11.41 5.12 -15.59
N GLY A 165 -11.44 3.81 -15.75
CA GLY A 165 -10.94 3.13 -16.95
C GLY A 165 -9.62 2.40 -16.78
N ILE A 166 -9.10 2.26 -15.55
CA ILE A 166 -7.93 1.43 -15.28
C ILE A 166 -8.27 -0.03 -15.57
N LYS A 167 -7.38 -0.73 -16.27
CA LYS A 167 -7.61 -2.08 -16.80
C LYS A 167 -6.97 -3.18 -15.95
N GLY A 168 -6.03 -2.85 -15.09
CA GLY A 168 -5.36 -3.83 -14.27
C GLY A 168 -4.70 -3.22 -13.04
N PHE A 169 -4.31 -4.10 -12.11
CA PHE A 169 -3.62 -3.73 -10.89
C PHE A 169 -2.44 -4.66 -10.65
N ARG A 170 -1.32 -4.09 -10.27
CA ARG A 170 -0.21 -4.82 -9.69
C ARG A 170 -0.27 -4.66 -8.19
N PHE A 171 -0.28 -5.74 -7.45
CA PHE A 171 -0.29 -5.72 -5.99
C PHE A 171 1.13 -5.89 -5.45
N ASP A 172 1.65 -4.83 -4.84
CA ASP A 172 2.96 -4.85 -4.23
C ASP A 172 2.95 -5.67 -2.94
N VAL A 173 3.97 -6.51 -2.76
CA VAL A 173 4.19 -7.37 -1.58
C VAL A 173 2.93 -8.03 -1.03
N VAL A 174 2.02 -8.41 -1.91
CA VAL A 174 0.69 -8.91 -1.55
C VAL A 174 0.74 -10.21 -0.72
N ASN A 175 1.83 -10.95 -0.78
CA ASN A 175 2.04 -12.15 0.02
C ASN A 175 2.31 -11.85 1.52
N LEU A 176 2.40 -10.58 1.90
CA LEU A 176 2.66 -10.16 3.29
C LEU A 176 1.41 -9.68 4.02
N ILE A 177 0.26 -9.56 3.35
CA ILE A 177 -0.95 -8.95 3.94
C ILE A 177 -1.63 -9.79 5.01
N SER A 178 -1.46 -11.11 4.99
CA SER A 178 -2.05 -12.02 5.97
C SER A 178 -1.07 -12.26 7.12
N LYS A 179 -1.28 -11.53 8.22
CA LYS A 179 -0.44 -11.62 9.42
C LYS A 179 -0.80 -12.88 10.23
N PRO A 180 0.09 -13.35 11.13
CA PRO A 180 -0.21 -14.50 11.98
C PRO A 180 -1.24 -14.17 13.05
N GLU A 181 -1.93 -15.18 13.58
CA GLU A 181 -2.85 -15.01 14.72
C GLU A 181 -2.09 -14.71 16.02
N VAL A 182 -0.94 -15.36 16.19
CA VAL A 182 -0.09 -15.20 17.36
C VAL A 182 1.23 -14.56 16.92
N TYR A 183 1.58 -13.48 17.59
CA TYR A 183 2.83 -12.76 17.37
C TYR A 183 3.86 -13.28 18.36
N GLU A 184 4.89 -13.95 17.90
CA GLU A 184 5.93 -14.55 18.73
C GLU A 184 7.33 -14.24 18.18
N ASP A 185 8.34 -14.37 19.03
CA ASP A 185 9.72 -14.14 18.67
C ASP A 185 10.22 -15.18 17.66
N ASP A 186 11.08 -14.74 16.75
CA ASP A 186 11.79 -15.60 15.81
C ASP A 186 13.24 -15.77 16.24
N PHE A 187 13.56 -16.92 16.82
CA PHE A 187 14.92 -17.22 17.26
C PHE A 187 15.79 -17.83 16.16
N ALA A 188 15.20 -18.09 14.96
CA ALA A 188 15.90 -18.67 13.82
C ALA A 188 16.07 -17.68 12.66
N GLY A 189 15.43 -16.50 12.72
CA GLY A 189 15.45 -15.54 11.64
C GLY A 189 14.94 -14.16 12.06
N ASP A 190 14.42 -13.42 11.09
CA ASP A 190 13.96 -12.02 11.23
C ASP A 190 12.44 -11.85 11.39
N GLY A 191 11.71 -12.92 11.56
CA GLY A 191 10.25 -12.93 11.70
C GLY A 191 9.49 -13.20 10.40
N ARG A 192 10.16 -13.15 9.24
CA ARG A 192 9.48 -13.26 7.92
C ARG A 192 8.67 -14.54 7.76
N ARG A 193 9.08 -15.64 8.36
CA ARG A 193 8.34 -16.91 8.29
C ARG A 193 6.94 -16.84 8.90
N PHE A 194 6.69 -15.89 9.80
CA PHE A 194 5.39 -15.73 10.46
C PHE A 194 4.38 -14.95 9.64
N TYR A 195 4.84 -14.03 8.76
CA TYR A 195 3.95 -13.15 8.01
C TYR A 195 4.00 -13.32 6.49
N THR A 196 4.89 -14.18 5.97
CA THR A 196 5.01 -14.43 4.53
C THR A 196 4.07 -15.56 4.12
N ASP A 197 3.32 -15.37 3.02
CA ASP A 197 2.38 -16.35 2.47
C ASP A 197 1.38 -16.85 3.52
N GLY A 198 0.86 -15.94 4.34
CA GLY A 198 -0.07 -16.24 5.41
C GLY A 198 -1.35 -16.92 4.89
N ARG A 199 -2.01 -17.66 5.77
CA ARG A 199 -3.12 -18.57 5.42
C ARG A 199 -4.30 -17.92 4.72
N ASN A 200 -4.52 -16.63 4.90
CA ASN A 200 -5.68 -15.90 4.37
C ASN A 200 -5.38 -15.09 3.11
N VAL A 201 -4.15 -15.10 2.56
CA VAL A 201 -3.80 -14.31 1.38
C VAL A 201 -4.78 -14.56 0.23
N HIS A 202 -4.99 -15.82 -0.14
CA HIS A 202 -5.88 -16.17 -1.25
C HIS A 202 -7.36 -15.85 -0.96
N LYS A 203 -7.79 -15.96 0.30
CA LYS A 203 -9.13 -15.54 0.71
C LYS A 203 -9.33 -14.05 0.48
N TYR A 204 -8.38 -13.23 0.95
CA TYR A 204 -8.44 -11.78 0.80
C TYR A 204 -8.39 -11.35 -0.67
N LEU A 205 -7.54 -12.00 -1.49
CA LEU A 205 -7.49 -11.71 -2.92
C LEU A 205 -8.81 -12.05 -3.63
N LYS A 206 -9.46 -13.15 -3.28
CA LYS A 206 -10.76 -13.50 -3.84
C LYS A 206 -11.85 -12.48 -3.47
N GLU A 207 -11.83 -11.96 -2.26
CA GLU A 207 -12.74 -10.90 -1.83
C GLU A 207 -12.54 -9.60 -2.63
N LEU A 208 -11.29 -9.26 -2.99
CA LEU A 208 -11.00 -8.04 -3.77
C LEU A 208 -11.54 -8.09 -5.20
N VAL A 209 -11.69 -9.27 -5.80
CA VAL A 209 -12.12 -9.43 -7.20
C VAL A 209 -13.58 -9.85 -7.34
N ALA A 210 -14.28 -10.05 -6.23
CA ALA A 210 -15.69 -10.36 -6.22
C ALA A 210 -16.55 -9.11 -6.44
#